data_52d95baae1833485f29a80e05a386b43
#
_entry.id   52d95baae1833485f29a80e05a386b43
#
_cell.length_a   1.000
_cell.length_b   1.000
_cell.length_c   1.000
_cell.angle_alpha   90.00
_cell.angle_beta   90.00
_cell.angle_gamma   90.00
#
_symmetry.space_group_name_H-M   'P 1'
#
loop_
_entity.id
_entity.type
_entity.pdbx_description
1 polymer ?
#
loop_
_entity_poly.entity_id
_entity_poly.type
_entity_poly.pdbx_seq_one_letter_code
_entity_poly.pdbx_strand_id
1 'polypeptide(L)'
;MRSWDLSDHEVEPQKPQVLGTAEEGRAVLLSLAAGDSMPDHQVRERAVVVVVSGQLAIEAADGERVTGGAGTMVVFEPSENHAVHANEDSRFLLLLAPWSLEEHSSLDPWSPED
;
A
#
# COMPACT_ATOMS: atom_id res chain seq x y z
N MET A 1 23.24 4.66 -2.56
CA MET A 1 21.95 4.58 -3.30
C MET A 1 21.41 3.18 -3.18
N ARG A 2 20.09 3.07 -3.07
CA ARG A 2 19.39 1.77 -3.09
C ARG A 2 18.42 1.79 -4.25
N SER A 3 18.15 0.61 -4.82
CA SER A 3 17.20 0.51 -5.90
C SER A 3 16.46 -0.82 -5.86
N TRP A 4 15.24 -0.81 -6.36
CA TRP A 4 14.41 -2.01 -6.45
C TRP A 4 13.73 -2.05 -7.81
N ASP A 5 13.63 -3.23 -8.38
CA ASP A 5 12.74 -3.46 -9.52
C ASP A 5 11.42 -3.97 -8.95
N LEU A 6 10.45 -3.07 -8.82
CA LEU A 6 9.19 -3.39 -8.16
C LEU A 6 8.36 -4.41 -8.95
N SER A 7 8.61 -4.52 -10.25
CA SER A 7 7.90 -5.50 -11.07
C SER A 7 8.37 -6.92 -10.80
N ASP A 8 9.64 -7.08 -10.46
CA ASP A 8 10.24 -8.41 -10.24
C ASP A 8 10.59 -8.71 -8.79
N HIS A 9 10.51 -7.71 -7.91
CA HIS A 9 10.84 -7.91 -6.51
C HIS A 9 9.95 -8.99 -5.89
N GLU A 10 10.54 -9.91 -5.15
CA GLU A 10 9.78 -11.00 -4.55
C GLU A 10 8.86 -10.50 -3.46
N VAL A 11 7.57 -10.75 -3.61
CA VAL A 11 6.56 -10.41 -2.62
C VAL A 11 5.41 -11.41 -2.73
N GLU A 12 5.01 -11.98 -1.60
CA GLU A 12 3.92 -12.93 -1.56
C GLU A 12 2.57 -12.23 -1.41
N PRO A 13 1.49 -12.79 -1.99
CA PRO A 13 0.16 -12.20 -1.85
C PRO A 13 -0.22 -11.99 -0.39
N GLN A 14 -0.73 -10.81 -0.10
CA GLN A 14 -1.21 -10.40 1.22
C GLN A 14 -0.14 -10.40 2.32
N LYS A 15 1.13 -10.47 1.95
CA LYS A 15 2.25 -10.36 2.89
C LYS A 15 3.07 -9.14 2.54
N PRO A 16 2.81 -7.99 3.19
CA PRO A 16 3.53 -6.77 2.87
C PRO A 16 5.03 -6.92 3.05
N GLN A 17 5.78 -6.38 2.12
CA GLN A 17 7.22 -6.38 2.15
C GLN A 17 7.71 -4.95 2.39
N VAL A 18 8.21 -4.66 3.56
CA VAL A 18 8.77 -3.34 3.86
C VAL A 18 10.09 -3.21 3.10
N LEU A 19 10.16 -2.20 2.24
CA LEU A 19 11.37 -1.92 1.47
C LEU A 19 12.31 -1.00 2.23
N GLY A 20 11.77 -0.07 2.98
CA GLY A 20 12.58 0.84 3.77
C GLY A 20 11.73 1.68 4.71
N THR A 21 12.33 2.09 5.82
CA THR A 21 11.68 2.91 6.83
C THR A 21 12.65 3.96 7.34
N ALA A 22 12.18 5.20 7.43
CA ALA A 22 12.90 6.32 8.04
C ALA A 22 11.83 7.26 8.60
N GLU A 23 12.25 8.33 9.28
CA GLU A 23 11.29 9.29 9.82
C GLU A 23 10.49 9.99 8.72
N GLU A 24 11.05 10.11 7.54
CA GLU A 24 10.39 10.73 6.38
C GLU A 24 9.26 9.87 5.85
N GLY A 25 9.36 8.54 6.01
CA GLY A 25 8.32 7.67 5.52
C GLY A 25 8.71 6.21 5.50
N ARG A 26 7.76 5.40 5.10
CA ARG A 26 7.95 3.96 4.93
C ARG A 26 7.46 3.56 3.55
N ALA A 27 8.24 2.74 2.85
CA ALA A 27 7.88 2.18 1.56
C ALA A 27 7.60 0.69 1.71
N VAL A 28 6.42 0.27 1.25
CA VAL A 28 5.97 -1.11 1.38
C VAL A 28 5.49 -1.59 0.02
N LEU A 29 5.95 -2.77 -0.39
CA LEU A 29 5.47 -3.42 -1.60
C LEU A 29 4.43 -4.47 -1.21
N LEU A 30 3.28 -4.42 -1.88
CA LEU A 30 2.19 -5.36 -1.63
C LEU A 30 1.79 -6.06 -2.91
N SER A 31 1.30 -7.27 -2.74
CA SER A 31 0.77 -8.07 -3.83
C SER A 31 -0.59 -8.62 -3.41
N LEU A 32 -1.53 -8.62 -4.35
CA LEU A 32 -2.84 -9.23 -4.18
C LEU A 32 -3.10 -10.15 -5.36
N ALA A 33 -3.58 -11.35 -5.07
CA ALA A 33 -4.03 -12.24 -6.12
C ALA A 33 -5.40 -11.78 -6.64
N ALA A 34 -5.72 -12.15 -7.88
CA ALA A 34 -7.02 -11.82 -8.48
C ALA A 34 -8.15 -12.25 -7.54
N GLY A 35 -9.07 -11.34 -7.28
CA GLY A 35 -10.20 -11.58 -6.39
C GLY A 35 -9.96 -11.29 -4.93
N ASP A 36 -8.71 -11.06 -4.53
CA ASP A 36 -8.39 -10.73 -3.14
C ASP A 36 -8.63 -9.25 -2.86
N SER A 37 -8.90 -8.95 -1.61
CA SER A 37 -9.14 -7.59 -1.17
C SER A 37 -8.39 -7.31 0.12
N MET A 38 -7.99 -6.05 0.29
CA MET A 38 -7.63 -5.52 1.58
C MET A 38 -8.86 -4.79 2.10
N PRO A 39 -9.39 -5.20 3.27
CA PRO A 39 -10.63 -4.61 3.77
C PRO A 39 -10.44 -3.15 4.15
N ASP A 40 -11.58 -2.48 4.33
CA ASP A 40 -11.60 -1.09 4.73
C ASP A 40 -10.78 -0.87 6.00
N HIS A 41 -9.85 0.08 5.93
CA HIS A 41 -8.96 0.40 7.04
C HIS A 41 -8.46 1.83 6.90
N GLN A 42 -7.73 2.29 7.90
CA GLN A 42 -7.10 3.61 7.88
C GLN A 42 -5.71 3.54 8.49
N VAL A 43 -4.86 4.45 8.07
CA VAL A 43 -3.55 4.65 8.67
C VAL A 43 -3.41 6.12 9.05
N ARG A 44 -2.53 6.39 10.01
CA ARG A 44 -2.35 7.76 10.52
C ARG A 44 -1.64 8.67 9.54
N GLU A 45 -0.80 8.08 8.70
CA GLU A 45 0.01 8.81 7.74
C GLU A 45 -0.79 9.12 6.48
N ARG A 46 -0.28 10.06 5.70
CA ARG A 46 -0.73 10.18 4.32
C ARG A 46 -0.25 8.94 3.58
N ALA A 47 -1.15 8.30 2.86
CA ALA A 47 -0.83 7.09 2.12
C ALA A 47 -0.87 7.38 0.62
N VAL A 48 0.22 7.03 -0.07
CA VAL A 48 0.29 7.13 -1.52
C VAL A 48 0.35 5.70 -2.06
N VAL A 49 -0.59 5.35 -2.91
CA VAL A 49 -0.65 4.05 -3.57
C VAL A 49 -0.27 4.22 -5.03
N VAL A 50 0.72 3.45 -5.49
CA VAL A 50 1.11 3.45 -6.90
C VAL A 50 0.99 2.02 -7.41
N VAL A 51 0.13 1.82 -8.41
CA VAL A 51 -0.05 0.50 -9.01
C VAL A 51 1.15 0.20 -9.89
N VAL A 52 1.82 -0.92 -9.61
CA VAL A 52 3.00 -1.37 -10.36
C VAL A 52 2.58 -2.29 -11.50
N SER A 53 1.68 -3.22 -11.23
CA SER A 53 1.20 -4.17 -12.25
C SER A 53 -0.20 -4.64 -11.86
N GLY A 54 -0.92 -5.20 -12.83
CA GLY A 54 -2.26 -5.70 -12.63
C GLY A 54 -3.31 -4.61 -12.73
N GLN A 55 -4.42 -4.78 -12.00
CA GLN A 55 -5.50 -3.81 -11.97
C GLN A 55 -6.16 -3.82 -10.61
N LEU A 56 -6.24 -2.66 -9.99
CA LEU A 56 -6.84 -2.48 -8.68
C LEU A 56 -8.05 -1.58 -8.74
N ALA A 57 -9.05 -1.90 -7.92
CA ALA A 57 -10.13 -1.00 -7.59
C ALA A 57 -9.89 -0.49 -6.18
N ILE A 58 -9.80 0.83 -6.04
CA ILE A 58 -9.45 1.49 -4.79
C ILE A 58 -10.62 2.39 -4.40
N GLU A 59 -11.10 2.25 -3.16
CA GLU A 59 -12.29 2.95 -2.71
C GLU A 59 -11.99 3.74 -1.46
N ALA A 60 -12.46 4.99 -1.44
CA ALA A 60 -12.32 5.88 -0.30
C ALA A 60 -13.59 5.86 0.56
N ALA A 61 -13.49 6.47 1.76
CA ALA A 61 -14.58 6.47 2.73
C ALA A 61 -15.86 7.14 2.22
N ASP A 62 -15.73 8.12 1.34
CA ASP A 62 -16.87 8.83 0.78
C ASP A 62 -17.54 8.10 -0.38
N GLY A 63 -17.07 6.90 -0.71
CA GLY A 63 -17.58 6.12 -1.82
C GLY A 63 -16.88 6.39 -3.14
N GLU A 64 -15.96 7.34 -3.19
CA GLU A 64 -15.18 7.58 -4.40
C GLU A 64 -14.36 6.33 -4.73
N ARG A 65 -14.33 5.99 -6.02
CA ARG A 65 -13.67 4.78 -6.47
C ARG A 65 -12.83 5.04 -7.70
N VAL A 66 -11.61 4.50 -7.67
CA VAL A 66 -10.69 4.57 -8.81
C VAL A 66 -10.33 3.15 -9.18
N THR A 67 -10.41 2.83 -10.48
CA THR A 67 -9.94 1.55 -11.01
C THR A 67 -8.84 1.85 -11.99
N GLY A 68 -7.67 1.21 -11.82
CA GLY A 68 -6.56 1.49 -12.69
C GLY A 68 -5.49 0.42 -12.66
N GLY A 69 -4.68 0.44 -13.71
CA GLY A 69 -3.54 -0.44 -13.90
C GLY A 69 -2.22 0.25 -13.58
N ALA A 70 -1.15 -0.32 -14.11
CA ALA A 70 0.21 0.17 -13.89
C ALA A 70 0.32 1.68 -14.11
N GLY A 71 0.93 2.38 -13.17
CA GLY A 71 1.11 3.82 -13.23
C GLY A 71 0.00 4.64 -12.58
N THR A 72 -1.09 4.01 -12.15
CA THR A 72 -2.15 4.70 -11.41
C THR A 72 -1.64 5.04 -10.02
N MET A 73 -1.85 6.28 -9.60
CA MET A 73 -1.46 6.75 -8.27
C MET A 73 -2.67 7.33 -7.56
N VAL A 74 -2.84 6.96 -6.30
CA VAL A 74 -3.92 7.46 -5.45
C VAL A 74 -3.32 7.94 -4.14
N VAL A 75 -3.81 9.06 -3.62
CA VAL A 75 -3.35 9.61 -2.35
C VAL A 75 -4.52 9.65 -1.38
N PHE A 76 -4.31 9.08 -0.19
CA PHE A 76 -5.26 9.16 0.91
C PHE A 76 -4.75 10.12 1.96
N GLU A 77 -5.64 10.95 2.47
CA GLU A 77 -5.31 11.85 3.57
C GLU A 77 -5.11 11.07 4.86
N PRO A 78 -4.39 11.63 5.84
CA PRO A 78 -4.21 10.95 7.12
C PRO A 78 -5.53 10.51 7.72
N SER A 79 -5.57 9.28 8.19
CA SER A 79 -6.75 8.65 8.84
C SER A 79 -7.97 8.49 7.94
N GLU A 80 -7.81 8.64 6.64
CA GLU A 80 -8.91 8.39 5.69
C GLU A 80 -9.08 6.89 5.50
N ASN A 81 -10.30 6.38 5.64
CA ASN A 81 -10.59 4.98 5.39
C ASN A 81 -10.50 4.67 3.90
N HIS A 82 -9.94 3.52 3.60
CA HIS A 82 -9.83 3.06 2.22
C HIS A 82 -9.81 1.54 2.14
N ALA A 83 -10.18 1.02 0.99
CA ALA A 83 -10.18 -0.41 0.70
C ALA A 83 -9.62 -0.63 -0.69
N VAL A 84 -9.01 -1.80 -0.90
CA VAL A 84 -8.38 -2.15 -2.18
C VAL A 84 -8.85 -3.53 -2.59
N HIS A 85 -9.23 -3.67 -3.85
CA HIS A 85 -9.64 -4.96 -4.42
C HIS A 85 -8.86 -5.21 -5.71
N ALA A 86 -8.33 -6.42 -5.86
CA ALA A 86 -7.58 -6.79 -7.05
C ALA A 86 -8.50 -7.47 -8.06
N ASN A 87 -8.61 -6.86 -9.25
CA ASN A 87 -9.36 -7.45 -10.35
C ASN A 87 -8.55 -8.51 -11.09
N GLU A 88 -7.25 -8.44 -10.97
CA GLU A 88 -6.32 -9.45 -11.47
C GLU A 88 -5.11 -9.46 -10.54
N ASP A 89 -4.18 -10.40 -10.71
CA ASP A 89 -2.97 -10.44 -9.90
C ASP A 89 -2.28 -9.08 -10.00
N SER A 90 -2.04 -8.45 -8.87
CA SER A 90 -1.60 -7.05 -8.85
C SER A 90 -0.49 -6.83 -7.85
N ARG A 91 0.35 -5.83 -8.14
CA ARG A 91 1.36 -5.33 -7.22
C ARG A 91 1.18 -3.83 -7.09
N PHE A 92 1.38 -3.32 -5.91
CA PHE A 92 1.35 -1.88 -5.70
C PHE A 92 2.34 -1.47 -4.61
N LEU A 93 2.82 -0.25 -4.76
CA LEU A 93 3.71 0.38 -3.79
C LEU A 93 2.87 1.26 -2.88
N LEU A 94 3.10 1.15 -1.59
CA LEU A 94 2.47 1.98 -0.58
C LEU A 94 3.55 2.82 0.08
N LEU A 95 3.38 4.13 0.04
CA LEU A 95 4.26 5.08 0.72
C LEU A 95 3.48 5.73 1.84
N LEU A 96 3.99 5.64 3.05
CA LEU A 96 3.39 6.21 4.25
C LEU A 96 4.31 7.31 4.76
N ALA A 97 3.82 8.53 4.86
CA ALA A 97 4.65 9.68 5.24
C ALA A 97 3.86 10.72 6.02
N PRO A 98 4.47 11.31 7.07
CA PRO A 98 5.73 10.88 7.68
C PRO A 98 5.53 9.61 8.50
N TRP A 99 6.58 8.84 8.72
CA TRP A 99 6.52 7.65 9.57
C TRP A 99 7.20 7.95 10.89
N SER A 100 6.43 8.24 11.92
CA SER A 100 6.98 8.54 13.23
C SER A 100 7.28 7.23 13.96
N LEU A 101 8.55 7.02 14.28
CA LEU A 101 8.97 5.83 15.02
C LEU A 101 8.42 5.83 16.44
N GLU A 102 8.12 7.01 16.99
CA GLU A 102 7.53 7.13 18.33
C GLU A 102 6.05 6.73 18.35
N GLU A 103 5.35 7.00 17.27
CA GLU A 103 3.91 6.73 17.18
C GLU A 103 3.60 5.33 16.70
N HIS A 104 4.59 4.66 16.08
CA HIS A 104 4.38 3.34 15.53
C HIS A 104 4.97 2.26 16.42
N SER A 105 4.15 1.29 16.68
CA SER A 105 4.55 0.10 17.41
C SER A 105 4.44 -1.09 16.46
N SER A 106 4.84 -2.24 16.94
CA SER A 106 4.68 -3.50 16.21
C SER A 106 3.24 -3.86 15.96
N LEU A 107 2.29 -3.07 16.45
CA LEU A 107 0.87 -3.35 16.29
C LEU A 107 0.25 -2.74 15.04
N ASP A 108 1.02 -2.02 14.24
CA ASP A 108 0.52 -1.49 12.97
C ASP A 108 0.16 -2.67 12.05
N PRO A 109 -1.12 -2.84 11.70
CA PRO A 109 -1.56 -4.01 10.93
C PRO A 109 -1.02 -4.04 9.51
N TRP A 110 -0.49 -2.93 9.01
CA TRP A 110 -0.01 -2.83 7.65
C TRP A 110 1.49 -2.91 7.54
N SER A 111 2.18 -3.08 8.67
CA SER A 111 3.61 -3.27 8.69
C SER A 111 3.91 -4.71 9.11
N PRO A 112 4.76 -5.43 8.37
CA PRO A 112 5.19 -6.74 8.83
C PRO A 112 6.00 -6.58 10.11
N GLU A 113 5.97 -7.58 10.94
CA GLU A 113 6.83 -7.62 12.11
C GLU A 113 8.28 -7.63 11.67
N ASP A 114 9.05 -6.76 12.21
CA ASP A 114 10.48 -6.68 11.92
C ASP A 114 11.28 -7.63 12.80
#